data_23c721df945d3159a7de7655f89bcb5b
#
_entry.id   23c721df945d3159a7de7655f89bcb5b
#
_cell.length_a   1.000
_cell.length_b   1.000
_cell.length_c   1.000
_cell.angle_alpha   90.00
_cell.angle_beta   90.00
_cell.angle_gamma   90.00
#
_symmetry.space_group_name_H-M   'P 1'
#
loop_
_entity.id
_entity.type
_entity.pdbx_description
1 polymer ?
#
loop_
_entity_poly.entity_id
_entity_poly.type
_entity_poly.pdbx_seq_one_letter_code
_entity_poly.pdbx_strand_id
1 'polypeptide(L)'
;LSEVAKRYSRDKANLYRYLVKYWKKGKTPNAFLPDYRNCGKGDKTQKDKKLGRPVKHDGSFGKVITKEDVGYFEAAIRKYYLKRKDVTIKSTYEKMLGDFYSVTAQDQSGNEYLQLLPEDQIPSITQFRYWYKKNQNIKIEIQKRKGDAKFELTGRAITGRSDYQM
;
A
#
# COMPACT_ATOMS: atom_id res chain seq x y z
N LEU A 1 -18.64 25.93 -35.45
CA LEU A 1 -17.55 25.61 -34.49
C LEU A 1 -16.33 26.49 -34.65
N SER A 2 -15.93 26.84 -35.87
CA SER A 2 -14.77 27.70 -36.11
C SER A 2 -14.96 29.10 -35.51
N GLU A 3 -16.16 29.69 -35.60
CA GLU A 3 -16.47 30.99 -35.00
C GLU A 3 -16.48 30.91 -33.45
N VAL A 4 -17.05 29.84 -32.88
CA VAL A 4 -17.05 29.59 -31.45
C VAL A 4 -15.63 29.42 -30.92
N ALA A 5 -14.79 28.66 -31.64
CA ALA A 5 -13.39 28.49 -31.29
C ALA A 5 -12.63 29.84 -31.21
N LYS A 6 -12.84 30.70 -32.20
CA LYS A 6 -12.26 32.05 -32.22
C LYS A 6 -12.78 32.91 -31.08
N ARG A 7 -14.11 32.92 -30.87
CA ARG A 7 -14.76 33.73 -29.82
C ARG A 7 -14.26 33.41 -28.42
N TYR A 8 -14.02 32.12 -28.12
CA TYR A 8 -13.58 31.68 -26.79
C TYR A 8 -12.10 31.34 -26.71
N SER A 9 -11.29 31.68 -27.73
CA SER A 9 -9.85 31.38 -27.80
C SER A 9 -9.54 29.93 -27.48
N ARG A 10 -10.34 29.00 -28.01
CA ARG A 10 -10.20 27.56 -27.77
C ARG A 10 -9.88 26.82 -29.06
N ASP A 11 -9.08 25.76 -28.91
CA ASP A 11 -8.77 24.87 -30.04
C ASP A 11 -10.02 24.14 -30.52
N LYS A 12 -10.21 24.12 -31.85
CA LYS A 12 -11.35 23.43 -32.52
C LYS A 12 -11.40 21.94 -32.19
N ALA A 13 -10.26 21.26 -32.08
CA ALA A 13 -10.19 19.86 -31.71
C ALA A 13 -10.76 19.58 -30.30
N ASN A 14 -10.48 20.48 -29.37
CA ASN A 14 -11.02 20.36 -28.00
C ASN A 14 -12.54 20.56 -27.99
N LEU A 15 -13.07 21.50 -28.77
CA LEU A 15 -14.53 21.68 -28.89
C LEU A 15 -15.22 20.42 -29.44
N TYR A 16 -14.63 19.77 -30.44
CA TYR A 16 -15.14 18.49 -30.95
C TYR A 16 -15.14 17.39 -29.88
N ARG A 17 -14.06 17.28 -29.09
CA ARG A 17 -14.00 16.31 -27.97
C ARG A 17 -15.12 16.55 -26.97
N TYR A 18 -15.39 17.81 -26.62
CA TYR A 18 -16.48 18.14 -25.71
C TYR A 18 -17.85 17.82 -26.29
N LEU A 19 -18.09 18.12 -27.57
CA LEU A 19 -19.35 17.78 -28.22
C LEU A 19 -19.59 16.28 -28.29
N VAL A 20 -18.57 15.50 -28.66
CA VAL A 20 -18.66 14.03 -28.67
C VAL A 20 -18.95 13.49 -27.24
N LYS A 21 -18.30 14.05 -26.22
CA LYS A 21 -18.56 13.67 -24.84
C LYS A 21 -19.99 14.02 -24.40
N TYR A 22 -20.48 15.20 -24.79
CA TYR A 22 -21.85 15.65 -24.53
C TYR A 22 -22.88 14.73 -25.15
N TRP A 23 -22.72 14.39 -26.43
CA TRP A 23 -23.64 13.49 -27.12
C TRP A 23 -23.63 12.07 -26.56
N LYS A 24 -22.45 11.51 -26.30
CA LYS A 24 -22.31 10.17 -25.73
C LYS A 24 -22.89 10.03 -24.32
N LYS A 25 -22.92 11.10 -23.54
CA LYS A 25 -23.41 11.10 -22.16
C LYS A 25 -24.83 11.67 -22.00
N GLY A 26 -25.65 11.60 -23.02
CA GLY A 26 -27.08 11.92 -22.95
C GLY A 26 -27.43 13.39 -23.03
N LYS A 27 -26.55 14.24 -23.56
CA LYS A 27 -26.80 15.67 -23.84
C LYS A 27 -27.21 16.50 -22.62
N THR A 28 -26.70 16.13 -21.44
CA THR A 28 -26.97 16.84 -20.20
C THR A 28 -25.75 17.66 -19.74
N PRO A 29 -25.91 18.72 -18.94
CA PRO A 29 -24.79 19.47 -18.36
C PRO A 29 -23.83 18.56 -17.57
N ASN A 30 -24.34 17.50 -16.93
CA ASN A 30 -23.57 16.51 -16.20
C ASN A 30 -22.65 15.64 -17.08
N ALA A 31 -22.79 15.72 -18.41
CA ALA A 31 -21.92 15.01 -19.33
C ALA A 31 -20.43 15.37 -19.16
N PHE A 32 -20.12 16.55 -18.65
CA PHE A 32 -18.77 17.03 -18.43
C PHE A 32 -18.19 16.65 -17.07
N LEU A 33 -19.00 16.12 -16.15
CA LEU A 33 -18.48 15.64 -14.86
C LEU A 33 -17.50 14.50 -15.07
N PRO A 34 -16.42 14.44 -14.27
CA PRO A 34 -15.48 13.33 -14.30
C PRO A 34 -16.17 12.02 -13.92
N ASP A 35 -15.82 10.94 -14.62
CA ASP A 35 -16.33 9.60 -14.33
C ASP A 35 -15.37 8.87 -13.40
N TYR A 36 -15.54 9.08 -12.10
CA TYR A 36 -14.70 8.45 -11.07
C TYR A 36 -15.12 7.03 -10.69
N ARG A 37 -16.23 6.51 -11.24
CA ARG A 37 -16.75 5.18 -10.88
C ARG A 37 -15.76 4.04 -11.09
N ASN A 38 -14.87 4.18 -12.07
CA ASN A 38 -13.84 3.20 -12.39
C ASN A 38 -12.44 3.62 -11.97
N CYS A 39 -12.28 4.80 -11.34
CA CYS A 39 -11.01 5.26 -10.84
C CYS A 39 -10.66 4.53 -9.54
N GLY A 40 -9.47 3.95 -9.49
CA GLY A 40 -8.97 3.29 -8.28
C GLY A 40 -9.53 1.90 -7.99
N LYS A 41 -10.41 1.36 -8.84
CA LYS A 41 -10.89 -0.01 -8.73
C LYS A 41 -9.83 -0.99 -9.23
N GLY A 42 -9.51 -1.96 -8.42
CA GLY A 42 -8.61 -3.07 -8.73
C GLY A 42 -7.47 -3.21 -7.74
N ASP A 43 -7.19 -4.46 -7.38
CA ASP A 43 -6.03 -4.80 -6.60
C ASP A 43 -4.78 -4.68 -7.48
N LYS A 44 -3.92 -3.73 -7.15
CA LYS A 44 -2.67 -3.47 -7.89
C LYS A 44 -1.54 -4.44 -7.49
N THR A 45 -1.84 -5.38 -6.61
CA THR A 45 -0.86 -6.29 -6.01
C THR A 45 -0.32 -7.35 -6.97
N GLN A 46 -1.08 -7.68 -8.02
CA GLN A 46 -0.72 -8.73 -8.97
C GLN A 46 -0.43 -8.16 -10.35
N LYS A 47 0.73 -7.56 -10.49
CA LYS A 47 1.28 -7.30 -11.84
C LYS A 47 2.60 -8.04 -11.92
N ASP A 48 2.77 -8.83 -12.97
CA ASP A 48 3.99 -9.58 -13.27
C ASP A 48 5.21 -8.68 -13.46
N LYS A 49 4.99 -7.40 -13.58
CA LYS A 49 6.02 -6.39 -13.75
C LYS A 49 6.04 -5.41 -12.57
N LYS A 50 7.20 -5.27 -11.95
CA LYS A 50 7.42 -4.25 -10.92
C LYS A 50 7.20 -2.85 -11.49
N LEU A 51 6.37 -2.07 -10.82
CA LEU A 51 6.15 -0.66 -11.14
C LEU A 51 7.14 0.18 -10.32
N GLY A 52 7.82 1.11 -10.98
CA GLY A 52 8.73 2.03 -10.32
C GLY A 52 10.04 2.21 -11.08
N ARG A 53 10.91 3.05 -10.54
CA ARG A 53 12.23 3.30 -11.11
C ARG A 53 13.13 2.08 -10.90
N PRO A 54 13.87 1.61 -11.92
CA PRO A 54 14.90 0.58 -11.76
C PRO A 54 15.99 1.01 -10.76
N VAL A 55 16.64 0.04 -10.13
CA VAL A 55 17.80 0.30 -9.28
C VAL A 55 18.94 0.88 -10.13
N LYS A 56 19.60 1.94 -9.62
CA LYS A 56 20.59 2.70 -10.43
C LYS A 56 21.85 1.92 -10.82
N HIS A 57 22.23 0.91 -10.03
CA HIS A 57 23.55 0.30 -10.17
C HIS A 57 23.60 -0.96 -11.04
N ASP A 58 22.54 -1.77 -11.06
CA ASP A 58 22.52 -3.05 -11.79
C ASP A 58 21.32 -3.21 -12.72
N GLY A 59 20.46 -2.22 -12.81
CA GLY A 59 19.24 -2.27 -13.64
C GLY A 59 18.20 -3.29 -13.14
N SER A 60 18.43 -3.95 -12.00
CA SER A 60 17.52 -4.92 -11.44
C SER A 60 16.23 -4.25 -10.99
N PHE A 61 15.13 -4.95 -11.16
CA PHE A 61 13.82 -4.43 -10.73
C PHE A 61 13.46 -4.83 -9.30
N GLY A 62 14.30 -5.63 -8.63
CA GLY A 62 14.00 -6.21 -7.31
C GLY A 62 12.69 -7.04 -7.32
N LYS A 63 12.33 -7.59 -6.18
CA LYS A 63 11.19 -8.51 -6.05
C LYS A 63 9.83 -7.82 -6.30
N VAL A 64 8.96 -8.48 -7.08
CA VAL A 64 7.52 -8.17 -7.15
C VAL A 64 6.84 -8.81 -5.95
N ILE A 65 6.02 -8.05 -5.23
CA ILE A 65 5.31 -8.55 -4.04
C ILE A 65 4.13 -9.41 -4.47
N THR A 66 4.13 -10.66 -4.04
CA THR A 66 3.05 -11.62 -4.24
C THR A 66 2.06 -11.62 -3.07
N LYS A 67 0.97 -12.36 -3.20
CA LYS A 67 0.02 -12.57 -2.07
C LYS A 67 0.65 -13.34 -0.92
N GLU A 68 1.56 -14.27 -1.23
CA GLU A 68 2.30 -15.03 -0.22
C GLU A 68 3.21 -14.11 0.60
N ASP A 69 3.94 -13.20 -0.06
CA ASP A 69 4.77 -12.23 0.64
C ASP A 69 3.93 -11.35 1.60
N VAL A 70 2.73 -10.95 1.18
CA VAL A 70 1.82 -10.21 2.07
C VAL A 70 1.43 -11.07 3.29
N GLY A 71 1.18 -12.36 3.09
CA GLY A 71 0.95 -13.31 4.20
C GLY A 71 2.13 -13.38 5.17
N TYR A 72 3.36 -13.41 4.67
CA TYR A 72 4.58 -13.38 5.50
C TYR A 72 4.71 -12.06 6.26
N PHE A 73 4.37 -10.93 5.64
CA PHE A 73 4.37 -9.63 6.31
C PHE A 73 3.39 -9.60 7.48
N GLU A 74 2.17 -10.08 7.27
CA GLU A 74 1.16 -10.15 8.33
C GLU A 74 1.57 -11.10 9.46
N ALA A 75 2.12 -12.27 9.12
CA ALA A 75 2.60 -13.24 10.09
C ALA A 75 3.72 -12.64 10.96
N ALA A 76 4.70 -11.98 10.35
CA ALA A 76 5.79 -11.33 11.06
C ALA A 76 5.32 -10.20 11.98
N ILE A 77 4.38 -9.37 11.50
CA ILE A 77 3.78 -8.29 12.31
C ILE A 77 3.06 -8.87 13.52
N ARG A 78 2.24 -9.92 13.34
CA ARG A 78 1.54 -10.57 14.44
C ARG A 78 2.49 -11.26 15.42
N LYS A 79 3.52 -11.95 14.91
CA LYS A 79 4.47 -12.76 15.69
C LYS A 79 5.41 -11.89 16.52
N TYR A 80 5.93 -10.80 15.95
CA TYR A 80 6.99 -10.01 16.53
C TYR A 80 6.56 -8.61 16.98
N TYR A 81 5.96 -7.84 16.06
CA TYR A 81 5.68 -6.42 16.30
C TYR A 81 4.57 -6.19 17.31
N LEU A 82 3.45 -6.91 17.18
CA LEU A 82 2.29 -6.73 18.06
C LEU A 82 2.44 -7.38 19.43
N LYS A 83 3.37 -8.33 19.60
CA LYS A 83 3.57 -9.01 20.89
C LYS A 83 4.47 -8.24 21.84
N ARG A 84 5.37 -7.42 21.34
CA ARG A 84 6.40 -6.74 22.15
C ARG A 84 6.40 -5.24 21.88
N LYS A 85 6.45 -4.45 22.96
CA LYS A 85 6.48 -2.98 22.87
C LYS A 85 7.82 -2.44 22.37
N ASP A 86 8.90 -3.12 22.66
CA ASP A 86 10.29 -2.77 22.37
C ASP A 86 10.71 -3.07 20.93
N VAL A 87 9.97 -3.95 20.21
CA VAL A 87 10.32 -4.35 18.85
C VAL A 87 9.93 -3.27 17.85
N THR A 88 10.87 -2.86 17.00
CA THR A 88 10.67 -1.89 15.93
C THR A 88 10.23 -2.58 14.63
N ILE A 89 9.70 -1.80 13.68
CA ILE A 89 9.36 -2.31 12.33
C ILE A 89 10.62 -2.82 11.61
N LYS A 90 11.78 -2.18 11.81
CA LYS A 90 13.06 -2.64 11.24
C LYS A 90 13.46 -4.00 11.78
N SER A 91 13.43 -4.17 13.11
CA SER A 91 13.75 -5.45 13.75
C SER A 91 12.74 -6.56 13.40
N THR A 92 11.46 -6.20 13.20
CA THR A 92 10.45 -7.15 12.70
C THR A 92 10.77 -7.62 11.29
N TYR A 93 11.19 -6.71 10.42
CA TYR A 93 11.61 -7.05 9.05
C TYR A 93 12.83 -7.97 9.04
N GLU A 94 13.85 -7.69 9.85
CA GLU A 94 15.06 -8.54 9.96
C GLU A 94 14.71 -9.96 10.43
N LYS A 95 13.83 -10.09 11.42
CA LYS A 95 13.33 -11.41 11.88
C LYS A 95 12.50 -12.12 10.83
N MET A 96 11.69 -11.38 10.08
CA MET A 96 10.92 -11.92 8.96
C MET A 96 11.83 -12.50 7.86
N LEU A 97 12.93 -11.84 7.56
CA LEU A 97 13.91 -12.36 6.60
C LEU A 97 14.50 -13.69 7.07
N GLY A 98 14.84 -13.79 8.35
CA GLY A 98 15.31 -15.05 8.93
C GLY A 98 14.29 -16.17 8.92
N ASP A 99 12.98 -15.87 9.10
CA ASP A 99 11.95 -16.91 9.13
C ASP A 99 11.52 -17.39 7.73
N PHE A 100 11.41 -16.48 6.74
CA PHE A 100 10.73 -16.79 5.46
C PHE A 100 11.62 -16.61 4.23
N TYR A 101 12.77 -15.96 4.34
CA TYR A 101 13.66 -15.66 3.22
C TYR A 101 15.08 -16.13 3.48
N SER A 102 15.25 -17.17 4.30
CA SER A 102 16.53 -17.82 4.53
C SER A 102 16.43 -19.32 4.25
N VAL A 103 17.55 -19.90 3.85
CA VAL A 103 17.75 -21.34 3.72
C VAL A 103 18.88 -21.76 4.64
N THR A 104 18.76 -22.97 5.20
CA THR A 104 19.84 -23.56 5.99
C THR A 104 20.93 -24.05 5.02
N ALA A 105 22.12 -23.50 5.11
CA ALA A 105 23.31 -23.97 4.38
C ALA A 105 24.29 -24.59 5.36
N GLN A 106 25.10 -25.52 4.87
CA GLN A 106 26.16 -26.15 5.66
C GLN A 106 27.53 -25.64 5.20
N ASP A 107 28.39 -25.30 6.15
CA ASP A 107 29.78 -24.93 5.89
C ASP A 107 30.61 -26.18 5.65
N GLN A 108 31.81 -26.00 5.13
CA GLN A 108 32.79 -27.10 4.89
C GLN A 108 33.12 -27.90 6.18
N SER A 109 32.88 -27.32 7.34
CA SER A 109 33.04 -27.93 8.65
C SER A 109 31.79 -28.67 9.16
N GLY A 110 30.71 -28.74 8.36
CA GLY A 110 29.44 -29.37 8.74
C GLY A 110 28.54 -28.56 9.67
N ASN A 111 28.89 -27.30 9.96
CA ASN A 111 28.06 -26.43 10.77
C ASN A 111 26.93 -25.83 9.91
N GLU A 112 25.72 -25.85 10.45
CA GLU A 112 24.55 -25.24 9.81
C GLU A 112 24.51 -23.74 10.11
N TYR A 113 24.28 -22.95 9.06
CA TYR A 113 24.04 -21.51 9.16
C TYR A 113 22.88 -21.07 8.28
N LEU A 114 22.22 -19.98 8.65
CA LEU A 114 21.14 -19.39 7.86
C LEU A 114 21.71 -18.45 6.80
N GLN A 115 21.51 -18.79 5.54
CA GLN A 115 21.86 -17.96 4.40
C GLN A 115 20.60 -17.29 3.87
N LEU A 116 20.64 -15.96 3.71
CA LEU A 116 19.55 -15.22 3.08
C LEU A 116 19.49 -15.52 1.58
N LEU A 117 18.27 -15.53 1.05
CA LEU A 117 18.05 -15.60 -0.40
C LEU A 117 18.68 -14.39 -1.12
N PRO A 118 18.93 -14.46 -2.43
CA PRO A 118 19.44 -13.34 -3.24
C PRO A 118 18.53 -12.10 -3.14
N GLU A 119 19.10 -10.90 -3.30
CA GLU A 119 18.38 -9.63 -3.16
C GLU A 119 17.18 -9.46 -4.10
N ASP A 120 17.22 -10.07 -5.28
CA ASP A 120 16.12 -10.07 -6.24
C ASP A 120 14.91 -10.88 -5.76
N GLN A 121 15.11 -11.82 -4.84
CA GLN A 121 14.08 -12.67 -4.25
C GLN A 121 13.60 -12.16 -2.88
N ILE A 122 14.21 -11.12 -2.34
CA ILE A 122 13.87 -10.56 -1.02
C ILE A 122 13.08 -9.27 -1.21
N PRO A 123 11.94 -9.08 -0.49
CA PRO A 123 11.24 -7.80 -0.48
C PRO A 123 12.08 -6.73 0.23
N SER A 124 12.12 -5.52 -0.29
CA SER A 124 12.83 -4.43 0.38
C SER A 124 12.09 -3.94 1.65
N ILE A 125 12.84 -3.37 2.59
CA ILE A 125 12.25 -2.77 3.81
C ILE A 125 11.24 -1.67 3.49
N THR A 126 11.42 -0.97 2.36
CA THR A 126 10.48 0.07 1.89
C THR A 126 9.15 -0.55 1.47
N GLN A 127 9.18 -1.69 0.77
CA GLN A 127 7.98 -2.44 0.41
C GLN A 127 7.27 -2.96 1.66
N PHE A 128 7.99 -3.53 2.61
CA PHE A 128 7.43 -3.99 3.89
C PHE A 128 6.75 -2.86 4.66
N ARG A 129 7.40 -1.69 4.79
CA ARG A 129 6.83 -0.49 5.44
C ARG A 129 5.59 0.03 4.73
N TYR A 130 5.58 0.02 3.40
CA TYR A 130 4.42 0.42 2.61
C TYR A 130 3.21 -0.49 2.90
N TRP A 131 3.42 -1.81 2.85
CA TRP A 131 2.37 -2.78 3.12
C TRP A 131 1.88 -2.73 4.56
N TYR A 132 2.79 -2.57 5.50
CA TYR A 132 2.41 -2.36 6.91
C TYR A 132 1.49 -1.15 7.07
N LYS A 133 1.87 0.02 6.52
CA LYS A 133 1.04 1.23 6.60
C LYS A 133 -0.31 1.07 5.89
N LYS A 134 -0.35 0.39 4.75
CA LYS A 134 -1.58 0.15 3.98
C LYS A 134 -2.57 -0.71 4.77
N ASN A 135 -2.09 -1.72 5.48
CA ASN A 135 -2.91 -2.70 6.19
C ASN A 135 -2.94 -2.46 7.73
N GLN A 136 -2.35 -1.37 8.19
CA GLN A 136 -2.25 -1.05 9.61
C GLN A 136 -3.63 -0.84 10.22
N ASN A 137 -3.95 -1.60 11.26
CA ASN A 137 -5.08 -1.34 12.13
C ASN A 137 -4.58 -0.63 13.40
N ILE A 138 -4.69 0.69 13.41
CA ILE A 138 -4.20 1.55 14.49
C ILE A 138 -4.83 1.17 15.83
N LYS A 139 -6.12 0.78 15.86
CA LYS A 139 -6.80 0.38 17.08
C LYS A 139 -6.18 -0.86 17.72
N ILE A 140 -6.00 -1.91 16.91
CA ILE A 140 -5.36 -3.16 17.35
C ILE A 140 -3.91 -2.90 17.80
N GLU A 141 -3.19 -2.05 17.10
CA GLU A 141 -1.82 -1.70 17.46
C GLU A 141 -1.74 -0.99 18.81
N ILE A 142 -2.57 0.03 19.05
CA ILE A 142 -2.63 0.73 20.32
C ILE A 142 -2.97 -0.25 21.44
N GLN A 143 -4.00 -1.06 21.27
CA GLN A 143 -4.45 -2.03 22.26
C GLN A 143 -3.33 -3.01 22.61
N LYS A 144 -2.72 -3.65 21.63
CA LYS A 144 -1.71 -4.68 21.87
C LYS A 144 -0.36 -4.14 22.34
N ARG A 145 0.04 -2.96 21.86
CA ARG A 145 1.34 -2.38 22.20
C ARG A 145 1.31 -1.44 23.40
N LYS A 146 0.21 -0.73 23.62
CA LYS A 146 0.08 0.27 24.69
C LYS A 146 -0.80 -0.16 25.84
N GLY A 147 -1.57 -1.26 25.66
CA GLY A 147 -2.48 -1.81 26.66
C GLY A 147 -3.91 -1.24 26.55
N ASP A 148 -4.84 -1.93 27.18
CA ASP A 148 -6.27 -1.61 27.09
C ASP A 148 -6.61 -0.26 27.69
N ALA A 149 -6.02 0.11 28.82
CA ALA A 149 -6.26 1.42 29.44
C ALA A 149 -5.90 2.59 28.52
N LYS A 150 -4.78 2.50 27.79
CA LYS A 150 -4.41 3.54 26.81
C LYS A 150 -5.27 3.49 25.57
N PHE A 151 -5.73 2.31 25.17
CA PHE A 151 -6.68 2.17 24.06
C PHE A 151 -8.03 2.83 24.41
N GLU A 152 -8.55 2.65 25.60
CA GLU A 152 -9.79 3.29 26.03
C GLU A 152 -9.70 4.82 26.03
N LEU A 153 -8.55 5.35 26.46
CA LEU A 153 -8.31 6.80 26.50
C LEU A 153 -8.14 7.43 25.10
N THR A 154 -7.47 6.74 24.18
CA THR A 154 -7.03 7.36 22.91
C THR A 154 -7.54 6.69 21.64
N GLY A 155 -7.93 5.44 21.70
CA GLY A 155 -8.32 4.63 20.54
C GLY A 155 -9.82 4.32 20.48
N ARG A 156 -10.53 4.43 21.57
CA ARG A 156 -11.98 4.22 21.63
C ARG A 156 -12.70 5.45 21.07
N ALA A 157 -13.67 5.23 20.22
CA ALA A 157 -14.54 6.31 19.77
C ALA A 157 -15.32 6.87 20.96
N ILE A 158 -15.29 8.18 21.15
CA ILE A 158 -16.14 8.84 22.15
C ILE A 158 -17.57 8.80 21.61
N THR A 159 -18.35 7.86 22.09
CA THR A 159 -19.79 7.70 21.73
C THR A 159 -20.71 8.40 22.73
N GLY A 160 -20.15 9.24 23.60
CA GLY A 160 -20.93 9.99 24.56
C GLY A 160 -21.67 11.15 23.88
N ARG A 161 -23.01 11.09 23.88
CA ARG A 161 -23.86 12.24 23.65
C ARG A 161 -23.88 13.05 24.94
N SER A 162 -23.34 14.25 24.93
CA SER A 162 -23.57 15.18 26.02
C SER A 162 -24.97 15.77 25.85
N ASP A 163 -25.95 15.06 26.34
CA ASP A 163 -27.27 15.65 26.53
C ASP A 163 -27.18 16.61 27.74
N TYR A 164 -26.70 17.82 27.48
CA TYR A 164 -26.97 18.94 28.37
C TYR A 164 -28.45 19.30 28.19
N GLN A 165 -29.30 18.67 28.97
CA GLN A 165 -30.61 19.23 29.27
C GLN A 165 -30.37 20.38 30.30
N MET A 166 -30.56 21.61 29.85
CA MET A 166 -30.88 22.73 30.73
C MET A 166 -32.37 22.68 31.10
#